data_d4680e65c3cdb5b6450982d5a94a2b3b
#
_entry.id   d4680e65c3cdb5b6450982d5a94a2b3b
#
_cell.length_a   1.000
_cell.length_b   1.000
_cell.length_c   1.000
_cell.angle_alpha   90.00
_cell.angle_beta   90.00
_cell.angle_gamma   90.00
#
_symmetry.space_group_name_H-M   'P 1'
#
loop_
_entity.id
_entity.type
_entity.pdbx_description
1 polymer ?
#
loop_
_entity_poly.entity_id
_entity_poly.type
_entity_poly.pdbx_seq_one_letter_code
_entity_poly.pdbx_strand_id
1 'polypeptide(L)'
;MESMRDLAIDKIARMSARPHDLVSFWQEATEVIGAVLPYYWTPCWYTLDPASLLITSHYHEGLAEFPAEWLAAEYYEDDVNKIAGIALSGTGISTLHEATGGDPSTSPRWRRNIKMGGDQELIARLRARTGQVWGALGLYREPERPMFDESDKRFVEAVSRYLAQGARRALLAGEAADPEGPDAPGMLILTDTWEVETATPGVARWLRDLPDGDYDAGRLPAVVLTVAGRALRTAEQPARPGEVARARVLSRSGVWLALHGAGLVSDARRRVAVIVEPARPAGIYELLMSAYELTRREQDVTRLILQGVATSQIADELVISVHTVRQHLKSIFDKAGVRSRRDLVAKIFYSHYETRLRDNEHRTLDGKPVRGGPMAR
;
A
#
# COMPACT_ATOMS: atom_id res chain seq x y z
N MET A 1 -16.81 27.43 -10.49
CA MET A 1 -16.47 26.04 -10.14
C MET A 1 -15.03 25.69 -10.54
N GLU A 2 -14.57 26.00 -11.75
CA GLU A 2 -13.20 25.70 -12.20
C GLU A 2 -12.13 26.34 -11.28
N SER A 3 -12.24 27.63 -10.98
CA SER A 3 -11.34 28.33 -10.04
C SER A 3 -11.31 27.73 -8.62
N MET A 4 -12.41 27.13 -8.14
CA MET A 4 -12.43 26.47 -6.82
C MET A 4 -11.71 25.11 -6.86
N ARG A 5 -11.83 24.37 -7.97
CA ARG A 5 -11.09 23.11 -8.19
C ARG A 5 -9.59 23.37 -8.31
N ASP A 6 -9.18 24.42 -9.01
CA ASP A 6 -7.76 24.81 -9.10
C ASP A 6 -7.18 25.16 -7.73
N LEU A 7 -7.90 25.90 -6.90
CA LEU A 7 -7.50 26.19 -5.52
C LEU A 7 -7.39 24.91 -4.66
N ALA A 8 -8.30 23.95 -4.85
CA ALA A 8 -8.25 22.66 -4.16
C ALA A 8 -7.03 21.83 -4.60
N ILE A 9 -6.73 21.79 -5.91
CA ILE A 9 -5.52 21.15 -6.45
C ILE A 9 -4.26 21.75 -5.82
N ASP A 10 -4.15 23.07 -5.79
CA ASP A 10 -3.02 23.78 -5.18
C ASP A 10 -2.91 23.52 -3.69
N LYS A 11 -4.04 23.45 -2.98
CA LYS A 11 -4.07 23.12 -1.54
C LYS A 11 -3.55 21.71 -1.31
N ILE A 12 -4.06 20.70 -2.03
CA ILE A 12 -3.59 19.30 -1.93
C ILE A 12 -2.11 19.19 -2.31
N ALA A 13 -1.64 19.92 -3.33
CA ALA A 13 -0.23 19.94 -3.70
C ALA A 13 0.66 20.47 -2.55
N ARG A 14 0.25 21.55 -1.89
CA ARG A 14 0.97 22.07 -0.70
C ARG A 14 0.94 21.12 0.48
N MET A 15 -0.21 20.49 0.75
CA MET A 15 -0.35 19.50 1.81
C MET A 15 0.61 18.32 1.58
N SER A 16 0.62 17.77 0.38
CA SER A 16 1.47 16.62 0.02
C SER A 16 2.97 16.90 0.16
N ALA A 17 3.38 18.17 0.22
CA ALA A 17 4.77 18.58 0.37
C ALA A 17 5.25 18.65 1.83
N ARG A 18 4.32 18.64 2.80
CA ARG A 18 4.63 18.76 4.24
C ARG A 18 4.81 17.38 4.89
N PRO A 19 5.56 17.26 6.00
CA PRO A 19 5.52 16.10 6.86
C PRO A 19 4.14 15.95 7.51
N HIS A 20 3.58 14.76 7.53
CA HIS A 20 2.31 14.41 8.16
C HIS A 20 2.25 12.89 8.36
N ASP A 21 1.42 12.44 9.27
CA ASP A 21 1.00 11.05 9.33
C ASP A 21 -0.11 10.78 8.29
N LEU A 22 -0.31 9.51 7.98
CA LEU A 22 -1.20 9.11 6.90
C LEU A 22 -2.67 9.45 7.19
N VAL A 23 -3.11 9.29 8.42
CA VAL A 23 -4.51 9.52 8.81
C VAL A 23 -4.84 10.99 8.73
N SER A 24 -4.02 11.86 9.35
CA SER A 24 -4.18 13.32 9.28
C SER A 24 -4.17 13.82 7.83
N PHE A 25 -3.33 13.23 6.98
CA PHE A 25 -3.31 13.58 5.56
C PHE A 25 -4.61 13.23 4.84
N TRP A 26 -5.17 12.04 5.10
CA TRP A 26 -6.44 11.63 4.52
C TRP A 26 -7.61 12.49 5.01
N GLN A 27 -7.64 12.84 6.30
CA GLN A 27 -8.65 13.73 6.87
C GLN A 27 -8.65 15.10 6.18
N GLU A 28 -7.48 15.74 6.10
CA GLU A 28 -7.36 17.06 5.45
C GLU A 28 -7.69 16.96 3.95
N ALA A 29 -7.29 15.90 3.25
CA ALA A 29 -7.63 15.67 1.86
C ALA A 29 -9.14 15.46 1.65
N THR A 30 -9.81 14.76 2.55
CA THR A 30 -11.27 14.54 2.55
C THR A 30 -12.01 15.87 2.61
N GLU A 31 -11.62 16.77 3.52
CA GLU A 31 -12.23 18.11 3.63
C GLU A 31 -12.06 18.92 2.34
N VAL A 32 -10.86 18.91 1.76
CA VAL A 32 -10.57 19.69 0.54
C VAL A 32 -11.34 19.16 -0.65
N ILE A 33 -11.41 17.84 -0.81
CA ILE A 33 -12.16 17.21 -1.92
C ILE A 33 -13.65 17.45 -1.75
N GLY A 34 -14.19 17.27 -0.54
CA GLY A 34 -15.63 17.46 -0.25
C GLY A 34 -16.12 18.88 -0.52
N ALA A 35 -15.26 19.89 -0.41
CA ALA A 35 -15.61 21.26 -0.71
C ALA A 35 -15.90 21.53 -2.21
N VAL A 36 -15.40 20.67 -3.13
CA VAL A 36 -15.50 20.89 -4.58
C VAL A 36 -16.08 19.70 -5.35
N LEU A 37 -16.16 18.53 -4.71
CA LEU A 37 -16.69 17.31 -5.30
C LEU A 37 -17.62 16.63 -4.29
N PRO A 38 -18.95 16.85 -4.35
CA PRO A 38 -19.89 16.24 -3.44
C PRO A 38 -19.91 14.70 -3.55
N TYR A 39 -19.91 14.03 -2.42
CA TYR A 39 -20.02 12.58 -2.28
C TYR A 39 -21.01 12.23 -1.17
N TYR A 40 -21.48 10.98 -1.15
CA TYR A 40 -22.45 10.49 -0.17
C TYR A 40 -21.77 9.97 1.09
N TRP A 41 -20.90 8.95 0.91
CA TRP A 41 -20.04 8.47 1.99
C TRP A 41 -18.75 9.27 2.02
N THR A 42 -18.08 9.25 3.17
CA THR A 42 -16.74 9.77 3.19
C THR A 42 -15.86 9.01 2.18
N PRO A 43 -14.87 9.66 1.59
CA PRO A 43 -13.95 8.99 0.69
C PRO A 43 -13.33 7.75 1.33
N CYS A 44 -13.28 6.66 0.58
CA CYS A 44 -12.54 5.47 0.95
C CYS A 44 -11.10 5.59 0.45
N TRP A 45 -10.16 5.66 1.37
CA TRP A 45 -8.74 5.76 1.09
C TRP A 45 -8.07 4.41 1.27
N TYR A 46 -7.35 3.99 0.25
CA TYR A 46 -6.63 2.72 0.27
C TYR A 46 -5.14 2.97 0.08
N THR A 47 -4.29 2.37 0.92
CA THR A 47 -2.88 2.21 0.59
C THR A 47 -2.66 0.87 -0.11
N LEU A 48 -1.70 0.81 -1.02
CA LEU A 48 -1.38 -0.39 -1.78
C LEU A 48 0.10 -0.76 -1.65
N ASP A 49 0.40 -2.05 -1.62
CA ASP A 49 1.76 -2.50 -1.95
C ASP A 49 1.96 -2.32 -3.46
N PRO A 50 2.90 -1.44 -3.89
CA PRO A 50 3.05 -1.13 -5.31
C PRO A 50 3.50 -2.32 -6.17
N ALA A 51 3.99 -3.41 -5.58
CA ALA A 51 4.42 -4.60 -6.32
C ALA A 51 3.28 -5.59 -6.57
N SER A 52 2.40 -5.79 -5.59
CA SER A 52 1.27 -6.75 -5.70
C SER A 52 -0.07 -6.09 -5.98
N LEU A 53 -0.17 -4.77 -5.78
CA LEU A 53 -1.40 -3.98 -5.85
C LEU A 53 -2.48 -4.46 -4.86
N LEU A 54 -2.09 -5.15 -3.81
CA LEU A 54 -2.97 -5.52 -2.71
C LEU A 54 -3.15 -4.33 -1.77
N ILE A 55 -4.36 -4.14 -1.27
CA ILE A 55 -4.66 -3.14 -0.24
C ILE A 55 -3.91 -3.50 1.04
N THR A 56 -3.15 -2.55 1.57
CA THR A 56 -2.37 -2.69 2.80
C THR A 56 -2.98 -1.99 3.99
N SER A 57 -3.79 -0.97 3.76
CA SER A 57 -4.69 -0.38 4.75
C SER A 57 -5.88 0.31 4.08
N HIS A 58 -6.95 0.44 4.83
CA HIS A 58 -8.17 1.12 4.43
C HIS A 58 -8.53 2.16 5.49
N TYR A 59 -8.81 3.39 5.04
CA TYR A 59 -9.25 4.48 5.90
C TYR A 59 -10.53 5.12 5.36
N HIS A 60 -11.47 5.36 6.25
CA HIS A 60 -12.71 6.12 6.03
C HIS A 60 -13.18 6.74 7.35
N GLU A 61 -13.97 7.79 7.28
CA GLU A 61 -14.64 8.39 8.44
C GLU A 61 -16.14 8.08 8.41
N GLY A 62 -16.70 7.69 9.56
CA GLY A 62 -18.15 7.62 9.75
C GLY A 62 -18.89 6.42 9.14
N LEU A 63 -18.21 5.51 8.45
CA LEU A 63 -18.79 4.21 8.14
C LEU A 63 -18.65 3.31 9.37
N ALA A 64 -19.75 2.88 9.96
CA ALA A 64 -19.77 2.16 11.21
C ALA A 64 -18.99 0.83 11.15
N GLU A 65 -19.10 0.09 10.05
CA GLU A 65 -18.35 -1.15 9.80
C GLU A 65 -18.19 -1.38 8.30
N PHE A 66 -16.97 -1.65 7.87
CA PHE A 66 -16.71 -2.09 6.50
C PHE A 66 -16.65 -3.63 6.52
N PRO A 67 -17.60 -4.33 5.89
CA PRO A 67 -17.66 -5.78 5.96
C PRO A 67 -16.37 -6.43 5.44
N ALA A 68 -15.84 -7.39 6.19
CA ALA A 68 -14.60 -8.11 5.84
C ALA A 68 -14.65 -8.71 4.44
N GLU A 69 -15.80 -9.23 4.05
CA GLU A 69 -16.06 -9.83 2.74
C GLU A 69 -15.81 -8.85 1.56
N TRP A 70 -15.99 -7.55 1.74
CA TRP A 70 -15.81 -6.58 0.67
C TRP A 70 -14.34 -6.43 0.27
N LEU A 71 -13.44 -6.39 1.26
CA LEU A 71 -12.01 -6.31 1.02
C LEU A 71 -11.45 -7.61 0.43
N ALA A 72 -11.95 -8.75 0.89
CA ALA A 72 -11.57 -10.04 0.32
C ALA A 72 -12.13 -10.22 -1.11
N ALA A 73 -13.40 -9.84 -1.35
CA ALA A 73 -14.06 -9.90 -2.64
C ALA A 73 -13.36 -9.04 -3.70
N GLU A 74 -12.76 -7.93 -3.30
CA GLU A 74 -11.94 -7.09 -4.20
C GLU A 74 -10.89 -7.93 -4.97
N TYR A 75 -10.35 -8.97 -4.35
CA TYR A 75 -9.29 -9.80 -4.92
C TYR A 75 -9.72 -11.23 -5.25
N TYR A 76 -10.82 -11.70 -4.68
CA TYR A 76 -11.34 -13.05 -4.90
C TYR A 76 -12.38 -13.11 -6.05
N GLU A 77 -13.40 -12.26 -6.01
CA GLU A 77 -14.49 -12.28 -6.97
C GLU A 77 -14.09 -11.73 -8.36
N ASP A 78 -14.71 -12.24 -9.41
CA ASP A 78 -14.69 -11.59 -10.72
C ASP A 78 -15.76 -10.50 -10.77
N ASP A 79 -15.32 -9.25 -10.92
CA ASP A 79 -16.18 -8.08 -11.02
C ASP A 79 -15.47 -6.99 -11.82
N VAL A 80 -16.22 -5.94 -12.17
CA VAL A 80 -15.70 -4.73 -12.82
C VAL A 80 -15.20 -3.71 -11.77
N ASN A 81 -14.61 -2.64 -12.23
CA ASN A 81 -14.19 -1.48 -11.43
C ASN A 81 -13.24 -1.82 -10.26
N LYS A 82 -12.46 -2.90 -10.38
CA LYS A 82 -11.53 -3.37 -9.35
C LYS A 82 -10.29 -2.50 -9.29
N ILE A 83 -9.85 -2.18 -8.07
CA ILE A 83 -8.70 -1.31 -7.78
C ILE A 83 -7.44 -1.77 -8.53
N ALA A 84 -7.11 -3.07 -8.49
CA ALA A 84 -5.94 -3.60 -9.19
C ALA A 84 -6.04 -3.44 -10.72
N GLY A 85 -7.23 -3.63 -11.30
CA GLY A 85 -7.49 -3.41 -12.72
C GLY A 85 -7.35 -1.94 -13.11
N ILE A 86 -7.91 -1.03 -12.32
CA ILE A 86 -7.81 0.42 -12.53
C ILE A 86 -6.35 0.89 -12.35
N ALA A 87 -5.63 0.34 -11.37
CA ALA A 87 -4.22 0.65 -11.15
C ALA A 87 -3.36 0.36 -12.38
N LEU A 88 -3.68 -0.69 -13.13
CA LEU A 88 -2.98 -1.12 -14.35
C LEU A 88 -3.56 -0.52 -15.64
N SER A 89 -4.75 0.07 -15.61
CA SER A 89 -5.40 0.63 -16.79
C SER A 89 -4.67 1.86 -17.35
N GLY A 90 -4.92 2.18 -18.61
CA GLY A 90 -4.40 3.40 -19.25
C GLY A 90 -4.92 4.68 -18.59
N THR A 91 -6.22 4.73 -18.28
CA THR A 91 -6.89 5.88 -17.67
C THR A 91 -6.58 6.06 -16.18
N GLY A 92 -6.53 4.96 -15.42
CA GLY A 92 -6.30 5.00 -13.97
C GLY A 92 -7.45 5.55 -13.14
N ILE A 93 -8.60 5.75 -13.77
CA ILE A 93 -9.86 6.18 -13.15
C ILE A 93 -11.01 5.52 -13.89
N SER A 94 -12.05 5.15 -13.18
CA SER A 94 -13.24 4.52 -13.76
C SER A 94 -14.46 4.74 -12.87
N THR A 95 -15.64 4.83 -13.45
CA THR A 95 -16.91 4.75 -12.73
C THR A 95 -17.54 3.38 -12.91
N LEU A 96 -18.30 2.94 -11.92
CA LEU A 96 -18.96 1.64 -11.97
C LEU A 96 -19.99 1.56 -13.10
N HIS A 97 -20.73 2.64 -13.35
CA HIS A 97 -21.71 2.72 -14.44
C HIS A 97 -21.04 2.64 -15.83
N GLU A 98 -19.91 3.31 -16.03
CA GLU A 98 -19.15 3.18 -17.28
C GLU A 98 -18.62 1.77 -17.48
N ALA A 99 -18.07 1.18 -16.42
CA ALA A 99 -17.51 -0.18 -16.48
C ALA A 99 -18.57 -1.27 -16.74
N THR A 100 -19.86 -0.96 -16.50
CA THR A 100 -21.00 -1.85 -16.73
C THR A 100 -21.84 -1.45 -17.97
N GLY A 101 -21.37 -0.47 -18.77
CA GLY A 101 -22.12 0.01 -19.94
C GLY A 101 -23.43 0.73 -19.60
N GLY A 102 -23.54 1.31 -18.39
CA GLY A 102 -24.69 2.06 -17.91
C GLY A 102 -25.67 1.26 -17.03
N ASP A 103 -25.55 -0.05 -16.97
CA ASP A 103 -26.36 -0.92 -16.09
C ASP A 103 -25.50 -1.66 -15.07
N PRO A 104 -25.36 -1.13 -13.84
CA PRO A 104 -24.53 -1.74 -12.81
C PRO A 104 -25.20 -2.94 -12.10
N SER A 105 -26.48 -3.26 -12.40
CA SER A 105 -27.27 -4.26 -11.67
C SER A 105 -26.67 -5.67 -11.70
N THR A 106 -25.84 -5.98 -12.70
CA THR A 106 -25.14 -7.26 -12.83
C THR A 106 -23.92 -7.38 -11.94
N SER A 107 -23.35 -6.25 -11.47
CA SER A 107 -22.15 -6.23 -10.63
C SER A 107 -22.45 -6.63 -9.17
N PRO A 108 -21.77 -7.64 -8.61
CA PRO A 108 -21.84 -7.95 -7.18
C PRO A 108 -21.44 -6.75 -6.30
N ARG A 109 -20.46 -5.97 -6.72
CA ARG A 109 -20.02 -4.75 -6.05
C ARG A 109 -21.16 -3.74 -5.92
N TRP A 110 -21.86 -3.44 -7.02
CA TRP A 110 -23.01 -2.53 -6.99
C TRP A 110 -24.10 -3.03 -6.06
N ARG A 111 -24.42 -4.34 -6.10
CA ARG A 111 -25.43 -4.92 -5.21
C ARG A 111 -25.08 -4.81 -3.72
N ARG A 112 -23.79 -4.73 -3.39
CA ARG A 112 -23.33 -4.43 -2.03
C ARG A 112 -23.47 -2.94 -1.71
N ASN A 113 -22.97 -2.08 -2.59
CA ASN A 113 -22.99 -0.63 -2.42
C ASN A 113 -24.41 -0.08 -2.25
N ILE A 114 -25.35 -0.51 -3.10
CA ILE A 114 -26.73 -0.01 -3.08
C ILE A 114 -27.49 -0.35 -1.79
N LYS A 115 -27.17 -1.48 -1.15
CA LYS A 115 -27.73 -1.85 0.15
C LYS A 115 -27.36 -0.87 1.26
N MET A 116 -26.23 -0.18 1.10
CA MET A 116 -25.77 0.87 2.01
C MET A 116 -26.10 2.29 1.51
N GLY A 117 -26.86 2.41 0.43
CA GLY A 117 -27.30 3.68 -0.13
C GLY A 117 -26.37 4.27 -1.20
N GLY A 118 -25.27 3.61 -1.57
CA GLY A 118 -24.37 4.06 -2.64
C GLY A 118 -24.75 3.44 -3.98
N ASP A 119 -25.15 4.25 -4.93
CA ASP A 119 -25.45 3.82 -6.30
C ASP A 119 -24.24 3.96 -7.21
N GLN A 120 -23.60 5.11 -7.16
CA GLN A 120 -22.48 5.43 -8.02
C GLN A 120 -21.17 5.22 -7.27
N GLU A 121 -20.19 4.68 -7.98
CA GLU A 121 -18.83 4.51 -7.49
C GLU A 121 -17.84 5.07 -8.52
N LEU A 122 -16.90 5.88 -8.07
CA LEU A 122 -15.74 6.29 -8.84
C LEU A 122 -14.50 5.81 -8.11
N ILE A 123 -13.65 5.05 -8.79
CA ILE A 123 -12.34 4.61 -8.28
C ILE A 123 -11.23 5.28 -9.08
N ALA A 124 -10.27 5.86 -8.37
CA ALA A 124 -9.07 6.44 -8.97
C ALA A 124 -7.81 5.90 -8.31
N ARG A 125 -6.82 5.51 -9.12
CA ARG A 125 -5.49 5.15 -8.61
C ARG A 125 -4.72 6.37 -8.14
N LEU A 126 -3.90 6.21 -7.11
CA LEU A 126 -2.94 7.21 -6.64
C LEU A 126 -1.54 6.83 -7.14
N ARG A 127 -1.14 7.42 -8.27
CA ARG A 127 0.09 7.07 -8.98
C ARG A 127 1.16 8.14 -8.83
N ALA A 128 2.33 7.73 -8.33
CA ALA A 128 3.51 8.58 -8.25
C ALA A 128 4.10 8.89 -9.64
N ARG A 129 4.94 9.93 -9.75
CA ARG A 129 5.60 10.34 -11.00
C ARG A 129 6.46 9.24 -11.62
N THR A 130 6.99 8.35 -10.82
CA THR A 130 7.80 7.19 -11.24
C THR A 130 6.97 6.02 -11.75
N GLY A 131 5.64 6.13 -11.70
CA GLY A 131 4.71 5.15 -12.26
C GLY A 131 4.14 4.16 -11.25
N GLN A 132 4.69 4.07 -10.03
CA GLN A 132 4.16 3.17 -8.99
C GLN A 132 2.83 3.68 -8.45
N VAL A 133 1.91 2.76 -8.17
CA VAL A 133 0.62 3.04 -7.55
C VAL A 133 0.73 2.77 -6.05
N TRP A 134 0.53 3.80 -5.24
CA TRP A 134 0.68 3.76 -3.78
C TRP A 134 -0.65 3.69 -3.04
N GLY A 135 -1.74 3.86 -3.75
CA GLY A 135 -3.07 3.82 -3.17
C GLY A 135 -4.16 3.95 -4.20
N ALA A 136 -5.37 4.01 -3.71
CA ALA A 136 -6.57 4.33 -4.48
C ALA A 136 -7.52 5.20 -3.64
N LEU A 137 -8.36 5.94 -4.35
CA LEU A 137 -9.45 6.73 -3.80
C LEU A 137 -10.76 6.18 -4.34
N GLY A 138 -11.70 5.85 -3.45
CA GLY A 138 -13.08 5.52 -3.79
C GLY A 138 -14.03 6.64 -3.37
N LEU A 139 -14.86 7.10 -4.29
CA LEU A 139 -15.92 8.08 -4.05
C LEU A 139 -17.27 7.48 -4.44
N TYR A 140 -18.32 7.82 -3.67
CA TYR A 140 -19.64 7.25 -3.84
C TYR A 140 -20.70 8.35 -3.86
N ARG A 141 -21.78 8.14 -4.63
CA ARG A 141 -22.98 8.98 -4.60
C ARG A 141 -24.23 8.11 -4.46
N GLU A 142 -25.23 8.67 -3.80
CA GLU A 142 -26.54 8.06 -3.68
C GLU A 142 -27.31 8.09 -5.03
N PRO A 143 -28.35 7.26 -5.17
CA PRO A 143 -29.31 7.37 -6.27
C PRO A 143 -29.83 8.82 -6.41
N GLU A 144 -30.26 9.20 -7.62
CA GLU A 144 -30.84 10.52 -7.92
C GLU A 144 -29.86 11.70 -7.91
N ARG A 145 -28.60 11.50 -7.50
CA ARG A 145 -27.55 12.52 -7.68
C ARG A 145 -27.02 12.51 -9.12
N PRO A 146 -26.56 13.68 -9.60
CA PRO A 146 -25.88 13.73 -10.88
C PRO A 146 -24.75 12.71 -10.94
N MET A 147 -24.60 12.04 -12.08
CA MET A 147 -23.51 11.11 -12.31
C MET A 147 -22.15 11.80 -12.19
N PHE A 148 -21.12 11.02 -11.79
CA PHE A 148 -19.75 11.51 -11.91
C PHE A 148 -19.47 11.80 -13.38
N ASP A 149 -19.14 13.05 -13.68
CA ASP A 149 -18.90 13.54 -15.04
C ASP A 149 -17.39 13.62 -15.37
N GLU A 150 -17.09 13.97 -16.63
CA GLU A 150 -15.71 14.14 -17.08
C GLU A 150 -14.95 15.26 -16.36
N SER A 151 -15.65 16.28 -15.83
CA SER A 151 -15.04 17.33 -15.02
C SER A 151 -14.64 16.83 -13.65
N ASP A 152 -15.46 15.95 -13.05
CA ASP A 152 -15.17 15.29 -11.78
C ASP A 152 -13.95 14.36 -11.93
N LYS A 153 -13.92 13.56 -12.99
CA LYS A 153 -12.80 12.66 -13.29
C LYS A 153 -11.50 13.42 -13.50
N ARG A 154 -11.51 14.51 -14.28
CA ARG A 154 -10.33 15.37 -14.50
C ARG A 154 -9.80 15.99 -13.21
N PHE A 155 -10.68 16.43 -12.32
CA PHE A 155 -10.28 16.96 -11.02
C PHE A 155 -9.60 15.87 -10.17
N VAL A 156 -10.22 14.69 -10.06
CA VAL A 156 -9.66 13.56 -9.29
C VAL A 156 -8.31 13.10 -9.87
N GLU A 157 -8.19 13.04 -11.20
CA GLU A 157 -6.92 12.70 -11.86
C GLU A 157 -5.84 13.76 -11.57
N ALA A 158 -6.17 15.04 -11.59
CA ALA A 158 -5.23 16.13 -11.32
C ALA A 158 -4.68 16.07 -9.89
N VAL A 159 -5.49 15.72 -8.91
CA VAL A 159 -5.05 15.61 -7.51
C VAL A 159 -4.37 14.27 -7.19
N SER A 160 -4.62 13.22 -7.96
CA SER A 160 -4.15 11.84 -7.75
C SER A 160 -2.63 11.76 -7.51
N ARG A 161 -1.84 12.46 -8.31
CA ARG A 161 -0.37 12.50 -8.18
C ARG A 161 0.10 13.10 -6.85
N TYR A 162 -0.58 14.13 -6.36
CA TYR A 162 -0.25 14.77 -5.09
C TYR A 162 -0.68 13.93 -3.91
N LEU A 163 -1.86 13.30 -4.01
CA LEU A 163 -2.33 12.34 -3.03
C LEU A 163 -1.37 11.13 -2.92
N ALA A 164 -0.91 10.60 -4.06
CA ALA A 164 0.11 9.55 -4.08
C ALA A 164 1.41 9.99 -3.41
N GLN A 165 1.84 11.24 -3.64
CA GLN A 165 3.05 11.80 -3.03
C GLN A 165 2.90 11.94 -1.52
N GLY A 166 1.75 12.44 -1.05
CA GLY A 166 1.47 12.58 0.37
C GLY A 166 1.44 11.23 1.09
N ALA A 167 0.67 10.26 0.59
CA ALA A 167 0.60 8.91 1.13
C ALA A 167 1.98 8.25 1.22
N ARG A 168 2.76 8.32 0.15
CA ARG A 168 4.11 7.78 0.09
C ARG A 168 5.04 8.42 1.14
N ARG A 169 4.99 9.75 1.29
CA ARG A 169 5.79 10.46 2.29
C ARG A 169 5.39 10.08 3.70
N ALA A 170 4.11 9.97 3.98
CA ALA A 170 3.59 9.53 5.27
C ALA A 170 4.08 8.11 5.62
N LEU A 171 4.10 7.20 4.65
CA LEU A 171 4.64 5.84 4.84
C LEU A 171 6.17 5.82 5.08
N LEU A 172 6.91 6.84 4.62
CA LEU A 172 8.35 6.96 4.84
C LEU A 172 8.70 7.73 6.11
N ALA A 173 7.79 8.55 6.63
CA ALA A 173 8.04 9.40 7.78
C ALA A 173 7.98 8.64 9.11
N GLY A 174 7.46 7.41 9.14
CA GLY A 174 7.46 6.56 10.32
C GLY A 174 8.89 6.22 10.73
N GLU A 175 9.35 6.76 11.86
CA GLU A 175 10.55 6.26 12.53
C GLU A 175 10.22 4.86 13.09
N ALA A 176 11.05 3.87 12.75
CA ALA A 176 10.91 2.53 13.30
C ALA A 176 11.12 2.60 14.82
N ALA A 177 10.05 2.37 15.60
CA ALA A 177 10.18 2.13 17.02
C ALA A 177 10.86 0.76 17.26
N ASP A 178 11.38 0.58 18.46
CA ASP A 178 12.06 -0.67 18.85
C ASP A 178 11.09 -1.87 18.71
N PRO A 179 11.37 -2.86 17.86
CA PRO A 179 10.41 -3.92 17.58
C PRO A 179 10.40 -4.99 18.66
N GLU A 180 9.70 -4.76 19.75
CA GLU A 180 9.31 -5.85 20.66
C GLU A 180 8.26 -6.79 20.00
N GLY A 181 8.55 -7.28 18.80
CA GLY A 181 7.67 -8.21 18.09
C GLY A 181 7.75 -9.64 18.66
N PRO A 182 6.79 -10.53 18.34
CA PRO A 182 6.87 -11.95 18.67
C PRO A 182 8.12 -12.61 18.10
N ASP A 183 8.63 -13.65 18.78
CA ASP A 183 9.83 -14.37 18.37
C ASP A 183 9.64 -15.26 17.13
N ALA A 184 8.39 -15.57 16.78
CA ALA A 184 8.04 -16.42 15.65
C ALA A 184 7.07 -15.70 14.71
N PRO A 185 7.05 -16.06 13.41
CA PRO A 185 5.99 -15.63 12.51
C PRO A 185 4.60 -15.96 13.08
N GLY A 186 3.65 -15.05 12.88
CA GLY A 186 2.25 -15.31 13.16
C GLY A 186 1.62 -16.07 12.00
N MET A 187 0.75 -17.03 12.29
CA MET A 187 -0.06 -17.71 11.28
C MET A 187 -1.50 -17.75 11.74
N LEU A 188 -2.41 -17.52 10.80
CA LEU A 188 -3.85 -17.73 10.99
C LEU A 188 -4.42 -18.48 9.80
N ILE A 189 -5.47 -19.27 10.07
CA ILE A 189 -6.26 -19.94 9.05
C ILE A 189 -7.65 -19.30 9.07
N LEU A 190 -8.09 -18.84 7.91
CA LEU A 190 -9.41 -18.27 7.70
C LEU A 190 -10.34 -19.26 7.01
N THR A 191 -11.62 -19.20 7.36
CA THR A 191 -12.70 -19.87 6.65
C THR A 191 -13.00 -19.15 5.32
N ASP A 192 -13.88 -19.70 4.51
CA ASP A 192 -14.44 -19.07 3.31
C ASP A 192 -15.40 -17.91 3.61
N THR A 193 -15.80 -17.74 4.87
CA THR A 193 -16.52 -16.57 5.39
C THR A 193 -15.60 -15.53 6.03
N TRP A 194 -14.30 -15.69 5.86
CA TRP A 194 -13.24 -14.78 6.36
C TRP A 194 -13.11 -14.71 7.89
N GLU A 195 -13.66 -15.70 8.60
CA GLU A 195 -13.53 -15.84 10.04
C GLU A 195 -12.25 -16.60 10.41
N VAL A 196 -11.64 -16.25 11.54
CA VAL A 196 -10.46 -16.96 12.05
C VAL A 196 -10.88 -18.31 12.61
N GLU A 197 -10.49 -19.40 11.93
CA GLU A 197 -10.72 -20.77 12.40
C GLU A 197 -9.67 -21.20 13.44
N THR A 198 -8.41 -20.87 13.18
CA THR A 198 -7.29 -21.14 14.10
C THR A 198 -6.16 -20.19 13.88
N ALA A 199 -5.33 -20.00 14.91
CA ALA A 199 -4.21 -19.08 14.84
C ALA A 199 -3.10 -19.48 15.81
N THR A 200 -1.85 -19.14 15.47
CA THR A 200 -0.73 -19.30 16.41
C THR A 200 -0.83 -18.32 17.58
N PRO A 201 -0.36 -18.66 18.79
CA PRO A 201 -0.51 -17.80 19.99
C PRO A 201 0.05 -16.39 19.82
N GLY A 202 1.10 -16.21 19.02
CA GLY A 202 1.74 -14.91 18.81
C GLY A 202 1.08 -14.01 17.75
N VAL A 203 0.12 -14.52 16.96
CA VAL A 203 -0.43 -13.80 15.82
C VAL A 203 -1.15 -12.50 16.23
N ALA A 204 -1.86 -12.51 17.35
CA ALA A 204 -2.61 -11.35 17.84
C ALA A 204 -1.73 -10.11 18.02
N ARG A 205 -0.48 -10.29 18.45
CA ARG A 205 0.46 -9.18 18.61
C ARG A 205 0.85 -8.56 17.26
N TRP A 206 1.03 -9.38 16.21
CA TRP A 206 1.25 -8.89 14.86
C TRP A 206 0.04 -8.15 14.30
N LEU A 207 -1.17 -8.70 14.50
CA LEU A 207 -2.40 -8.12 13.93
C LEU A 207 -2.77 -6.79 14.60
N ARG A 208 -2.54 -6.63 15.92
CA ARG A 208 -2.75 -5.35 16.62
C ARG A 208 -1.81 -4.25 16.16
N ASP A 209 -0.64 -4.61 15.64
CA ASP A 209 0.35 -3.64 15.13
C ASP A 209 0.09 -3.23 13.68
N LEU A 210 -0.83 -3.88 12.97
CA LEU A 210 -1.21 -3.48 11.61
C LEU A 210 -1.98 -2.15 11.60
N PRO A 211 -1.90 -1.35 10.52
CA PRO A 211 -2.36 0.05 10.51
C PRO A 211 -3.87 0.22 10.66
N ASP A 212 -4.65 -0.78 10.33
CA ASP A 212 -6.11 -0.78 10.45
C ASP A 212 -6.64 -2.08 11.09
N GLY A 213 -7.97 -2.22 11.17
CA GLY A 213 -8.61 -3.32 11.86
C GLY A 213 -8.60 -3.17 13.38
N ASP A 214 -9.23 -4.10 14.04
CA ASP A 214 -9.25 -4.24 15.49
C ASP A 214 -9.46 -5.72 15.81
N TYR A 215 -8.35 -6.43 15.95
CA TYR A 215 -8.36 -7.87 16.14
C TYR A 215 -9.11 -8.30 17.43
N ASP A 216 -9.03 -7.50 18.47
CA ASP A 216 -9.70 -7.78 19.74
C ASP A 216 -11.21 -7.62 19.65
N ALA A 217 -11.70 -6.76 18.76
CA ALA A 217 -13.11 -6.63 18.41
C ALA A 217 -13.53 -7.54 17.22
N GLY A 218 -12.70 -8.50 16.82
CA GLY A 218 -12.98 -9.44 15.74
C GLY A 218 -12.85 -8.87 14.32
N ARG A 219 -12.30 -7.65 14.16
CA ARG A 219 -12.10 -7.03 12.85
C ARG A 219 -10.68 -7.25 12.33
N LEU A 220 -10.57 -8.05 11.29
CA LEU A 220 -9.29 -8.30 10.65
C LEU A 220 -8.78 -7.08 9.87
N PRO A 221 -7.47 -6.78 9.91
CA PRO A 221 -6.86 -5.76 9.08
C PRO A 221 -7.06 -6.00 7.58
N ALA A 222 -7.21 -4.92 6.81
CA ALA A 222 -7.46 -4.98 5.36
C ALA A 222 -6.42 -5.84 4.62
N VAL A 223 -5.15 -5.72 4.96
CA VAL A 223 -4.07 -6.50 4.32
C VAL A 223 -4.23 -8.00 4.51
N VAL A 224 -4.77 -8.45 5.65
CA VAL A 224 -5.04 -9.89 5.90
C VAL A 224 -6.11 -10.39 4.94
N LEU A 225 -7.22 -9.63 4.82
CA LEU A 225 -8.36 -9.99 3.97
C LEU A 225 -8.00 -9.96 2.49
N THR A 226 -7.22 -8.98 2.05
CA THR A 226 -6.83 -8.84 0.64
C THR A 226 -5.82 -9.90 0.21
N VAL A 227 -4.87 -10.23 1.08
CA VAL A 227 -3.94 -11.36 0.88
C VAL A 227 -4.71 -12.68 0.84
N ALA A 228 -5.67 -12.87 1.76
CA ALA A 228 -6.49 -14.07 1.81
C ALA A 228 -7.38 -14.22 0.57
N GLY A 229 -8.07 -13.17 0.14
CA GLY A 229 -8.88 -13.17 -1.08
C GLY A 229 -8.06 -13.52 -2.31
N ARG A 230 -6.87 -12.93 -2.46
CA ARG A 230 -5.95 -13.25 -3.54
C ARG A 230 -5.44 -14.69 -3.47
N ALA A 231 -5.12 -15.19 -2.28
CA ALA A 231 -4.64 -16.57 -2.09
C ALA A 231 -5.70 -17.59 -2.50
N LEU A 232 -6.95 -17.37 -2.11
CA LEU A 232 -8.04 -18.27 -2.49
C LEU A 232 -8.28 -18.25 -4.00
N ARG A 233 -8.31 -17.07 -4.62
CA ARG A 233 -8.45 -16.94 -6.06
C ARG A 233 -7.37 -17.70 -6.82
N THR A 234 -6.10 -17.52 -6.45
CA THR A 234 -4.97 -18.17 -7.15
C THR A 234 -4.89 -19.67 -6.90
N ALA A 235 -5.54 -20.18 -5.85
CA ALA A 235 -5.66 -21.61 -5.60
C ALA A 235 -6.76 -22.28 -6.44
N GLU A 236 -7.82 -21.53 -6.77
CA GLU A 236 -8.98 -22.04 -7.52
C GLU A 236 -8.93 -21.75 -9.03
N GLN A 237 -8.20 -20.73 -9.43
CA GLN A 237 -8.11 -20.31 -10.83
C GLN A 237 -6.65 -20.15 -11.24
N PRO A 238 -6.31 -20.37 -12.53
CA PRO A 238 -4.97 -20.10 -13.00
C PRO A 238 -4.53 -18.68 -12.68
N ALA A 239 -3.40 -18.53 -12.00
CA ALA A 239 -2.83 -17.23 -11.64
C ALA A 239 -2.51 -16.43 -12.92
N ARG A 240 -2.95 -15.17 -12.97
CA ARG A 240 -2.51 -14.23 -14.01
C ARG A 240 -1.09 -13.75 -13.70
N PRO A 241 -0.30 -13.38 -14.70
CA PRO A 241 1.02 -12.81 -14.48
C PRO A 241 0.96 -11.62 -13.49
N GLY A 242 1.76 -11.66 -12.41
CA GLY A 242 1.78 -10.63 -11.37
C GLY A 242 0.76 -10.81 -10.24
N GLU A 243 -0.14 -11.78 -10.30
CA GLU A 243 -1.06 -12.12 -9.21
C GLU A 243 -0.33 -12.93 -8.13
N VAL A 244 0.14 -12.26 -7.11
CA VAL A 244 0.78 -12.90 -5.94
C VAL A 244 -0.02 -12.57 -4.68
N ALA A 245 -0.23 -13.58 -3.82
CA ALA A 245 -0.87 -13.43 -2.52
C ALA A 245 0.16 -13.00 -1.46
N ARG A 246 0.80 -11.88 -1.70
CA ARG A 246 1.84 -11.32 -0.83
C ARG A 246 1.73 -9.81 -0.79
N ALA A 247 1.77 -9.23 0.42
CA ALA A 247 1.82 -7.79 0.61
C ALA A 247 2.87 -7.41 1.65
N ARG A 248 3.41 -6.20 1.52
CA ARG A 248 4.26 -5.57 2.54
C ARG A 248 3.50 -4.37 3.09
N VAL A 249 3.52 -4.22 4.39
CA VAL A 249 2.82 -3.16 5.10
C VAL A 249 3.71 -2.60 6.20
N LEU A 250 3.67 -1.27 6.38
CA LEU A 250 4.30 -0.63 7.52
C LEU A 250 3.36 -0.75 8.72
N SER A 251 3.85 -1.31 9.80
CA SER A 251 3.08 -1.43 11.05
C SER A 251 3.02 -0.10 11.80
N ARG A 252 2.15 0.00 12.82
CA ARG A 252 2.06 1.18 13.71
C ARG A 252 3.34 1.44 14.47
N SER A 253 4.09 0.38 14.80
CA SER A 253 5.41 0.49 15.44
C SER A 253 6.55 0.83 14.47
N GLY A 254 6.26 1.08 13.18
CA GLY A 254 7.26 1.42 12.16
C GLY A 254 8.05 0.22 11.61
N VAL A 255 7.64 -1.00 11.91
CA VAL A 255 8.27 -2.21 11.38
C VAL A 255 7.61 -2.61 10.05
N TRP A 256 8.40 -2.88 9.03
CA TRP A 256 7.88 -3.46 7.80
C TRP A 256 7.56 -4.94 7.99
N LEU A 257 6.29 -5.28 7.79
CA LEU A 257 5.78 -6.64 7.83
C LEU A 257 5.52 -7.16 6.41
N ALA A 258 5.70 -8.46 6.22
CA ALA A 258 5.30 -9.18 5.03
C ALA A 258 4.18 -10.16 5.40
N LEU A 259 3.11 -10.15 4.61
CA LEU A 259 2.04 -11.13 4.71
C LEU A 259 2.09 -12.02 3.47
N HIS A 260 1.93 -13.32 3.69
CA HIS A 260 1.88 -14.33 2.65
C HIS A 260 0.61 -15.16 2.81
N GLY A 261 -0.15 -15.31 1.72
CA GLY A 261 -1.35 -16.13 1.69
C GLY A 261 -1.15 -17.42 0.90
N ALA A 262 -1.74 -18.50 1.37
CA ALA A 262 -1.83 -19.77 0.67
C ALA A 262 -3.25 -20.32 0.78
N GLY A 263 -3.89 -20.58 -0.37
CA GLY A 263 -5.19 -21.25 -0.40
C GLY A 263 -5.03 -22.74 -0.07
N LEU A 264 -5.85 -23.22 0.85
CA LEU A 264 -5.94 -24.61 1.25
C LEU A 264 -7.27 -25.15 0.76
N VAL A 265 -7.28 -25.68 -0.47
CA VAL A 265 -8.48 -26.18 -1.13
C VAL A 265 -8.52 -27.71 -0.98
N SER A 266 -9.60 -28.22 -0.43
CA SER A 266 -9.93 -29.64 -0.39
C SER A 266 -11.36 -29.85 -0.90
N ASP A 267 -11.73 -31.07 -1.25
CA ASP A 267 -13.04 -31.41 -1.81
C ASP A 267 -14.24 -30.96 -0.96
N ALA A 268 -14.02 -30.71 0.33
CA ALA A 268 -15.08 -30.38 1.28
C ALA A 268 -15.03 -28.97 1.85
N ARG A 269 -13.88 -28.29 1.83
CA ARG A 269 -13.69 -27.00 2.53
C ARG A 269 -12.66 -26.11 1.87
N ARG A 270 -12.94 -24.81 1.84
CA ARG A 270 -12.02 -23.75 1.44
C ARG A 270 -11.44 -23.08 2.68
N ARG A 271 -10.15 -22.97 2.76
CA ARG A 271 -9.41 -22.34 3.84
C ARG A 271 -8.29 -21.50 3.27
N VAL A 272 -7.86 -20.50 3.99
CA VAL A 272 -6.68 -19.72 3.62
C VAL A 272 -5.77 -19.59 4.81
N ALA A 273 -4.52 -20.01 4.64
CA ALA A 273 -3.47 -19.71 5.60
C ALA A 273 -2.86 -18.33 5.27
N VAL A 274 -2.73 -17.46 6.27
CA VAL A 274 -2.01 -16.20 6.17
C VAL A 274 -0.88 -16.22 7.20
N ILE A 275 0.33 -15.97 6.73
CA ILE A 275 1.54 -15.86 7.55
C ILE A 275 1.93 -14.40 7.62
N VAL A 276 2.22 -13.90 8.82
CA VAL A 276 2.69 -12.54 9.10
C VAL A 276 4.08 -12.63 9.72
N GLU A 277 5.04 -11.98 9.11
CA GLU A 277 6.43 -11.96 9.58
C GLU A 277 7.11 -10.60 9.29
N PRO A 278 8.20 -10.25 9.97
CA PRO A 278 9.01 -9.10 9.58
C PRO A 278 9.50 -9.25 8.14
N ALA A 279 9.31 -8.20 7.35
CA ALA A 279 9.74 -8.21 5.97
C ALA A 279 11.26 -8.32 5.86
N ARG A 280 11.73 -9.13 4.91
CA ARG A 280 13.18 -9.29 4.66
C ARG A 280 13.78 -8.01 4.07
N PRO A 281 15.04 -7.66 4.40
CA PRO A 281 15.70 -6.46 3.90
C PRO A 281 15.64 -6.30 2.38
N ALA A 282 15.88 -7.37 1.63
CA ALA A 282 15.80 -7.35 0.16
C ALA A 282 14.41 -6.95 -0.36
N GLY A 283 13.34 -7.42 0.27
CA GLY A 283 11.98 -7.06 -0.09
C GLY A 283 11.61 -5.61 0.26
N ILE A 284 12.21 -5.06 1.33
CA ILE A 284 12.02 -3.67 1.72
C ILE A 284 12.81 -2.74 0.80
N TYR A 285 14.01 -3.13 0.36
CA TYR A 285 14.88 -2.31 -0.48
C TYR A 285 14.14 -1.79 -1.73
N GLU A 286 13.52 -2.66 -2.50
CA GLU A 286 12.76 -2.26 -3.71
C GLU A 286 11.62 -1.29 -3.39
N LEU A 287 10.93 -1.52 -2.27
CA LEU A 287 9.85 -0.65 -1.81
C LEU A 287 10.39 0.74 -1.45
N LEU A 288 11.50 0.81 -0.72
CA LEU A 288 12.15 2.08 -0.34
C LEU A 288 12.68 2.83 -1.55
N MET A 289 13.31 2.15 -2.50
CA MET A 289 13.79 2.77 -3.73
C MET A 289 12.64 3.39 -4.52
N SER A 290 11.50 2.70 -4.57
CA SER A 290 10.26 3.22 -5.15
C SER A 290 9.72 4.40 -4.33
N ALA A 291 9.77 4.30 -3.00
CA ALA A 291 9.31 5.32 -2.09
C ALA A 291 10.15 6.61 -2.16
N TYR A 292 11.45 6.53 -2.44
CA TYR A 292 12.30 7.70 -2.71
C TYR A 292 12.16 8.23 -4.16
N GLU A 293 11.25 7.70 -4.98
CA GLU A 293 11.07 8.06 -6.40
C GLU A 293 12.35 7.91 -7.22
N LEU A 294 13.18 6.94 -6.89
CA LEU A 294 14.37 6.66 -7.66
C LEU A 294 14.02 5.96 -8.97
N THR A 295 14.53 6.49 -10.07
CA THR A 295 14.47 5.81 -11.37
C THR A 295 15.26 4.50 -11.31
N ARG A 296 15.01 3.57 -12.23
CA ARG A 296 15.76 2.29 -12.28
C ARG A 296 17.28 2.52 -12.24
N ARG A 297 17.76 3.51 -13.00
CA ARG A 297 19.19 3.84 -13.04
C ARG A 297 19.72 4.40 -11.71
N GLU A 298 18.93 5.23 -11.04
CA GLU A 298 19.25 5.72 -9.71
C GLU A 298 19.20 4.59 -8.66
N GLN A 299 18.31 3.63 -8.80
CA GLN A 299 18.27 2.43 -7.96
C GLN A 299 19.54 1.58 -8.14
N ASP A 300 20.00 1.36 -9.39
CA ASP A 300 21.25 0.66 -9.66
C ASP A 300 22.44 1.37 -8.99
N VAL A 301 22.55 2.68 -9.16
CA VAL A 301 23.59 3.50 -8.52
C VAL A 301 23.49 3.41 -6.99
N THR A 302 22.28 3.53 -6.42
CA THR A 302 22.07 3.46 -4.97
C THR A 302 22.47 2.10 -4.41
N ARG A 303 22.14 1.01 -5.09
CA ARG A 303 22.54 -0.35 -4.69
C ARG A 303 24.07 -0.48 -4.56
N LEU A 304 24.80 0.00 -5.55
CA LEU A 304 26.26 -0.03 -5.53
C LEU A 304 26.87 0.88 -4.44
N ILE A 305 26.21 2.02 -4.17
CA ILE A 305 26.58 2.89 -3.05
C ILE A 305 26.47 2.16 -1.72
N LEU A 306 25.37 1.47 -1.50
CA LEU A 306 25.12 0.73 -0.26
C LEU A 306 26.10 -0.44 -0.08
N GLN A 307 26.63 -0.98 -1.16
CA GLN A 307 27.71 -1.99 -1.16
C GLN A 307 29.11 -1.39 -0.94
N GLY A 308 29.23 -0.06 -0.85
CA GLY A 308 30.52 0.61 -0.65
C GLY A 308 31.32 0.86 -1.93
N VAL A 309 30.78 0.56 -3.12
CA VAL A 309 31.50 0.64 -4.42
C VAL A 309 31.88 2.09 -4.75
N ALA A 310 33.13 2.36 -5.11
CA ALA A 310 33.61 3.71 -5.43
C ALA A 310 33.00 4.28 -6.72
N THR A 311 32.88 5.62 -6.84
CA THR A 311 32.19 6.27 -7.96
C THR A 311 32.78 5.89 -9.34
N SER A 312 34.09 5.70 -9.45
CA SER A 312 34.74 5.23 -10.68
C SER A 312 34.32 3.80 -11.03
N GLN A 313 34.30 2.91 -10.04
CA GLN A 313 33.86 1.52 -10.22
C GLN A 313 32.38 1.43 -10.58
N ILE A 314 31.52 2.30 -9.99
CA ILE A 314 30.11 2.41 -10.39
C ILE A 314 29.97 2.80 -11.86
N ALA A 315 30.81 3.73 -12.32
CA ALA A 315 30.85 4.15 -13.73
C ALA A 315 31.19 2.99 -14.65
N ASP A 316 32.22 2.23 -14.29
CA ASP A 316 32.67 1.06 -15.05
C ASP A 316 31.62 -0.05 -15.07
N GLU A 317 31.04 -0.41 -13.90
CA GLU A 317 30.03 -1.47 -13.77
C GLU A 317 28.74 -1.15 -14.53
N LEU A 318 28.32 0.11 -14.50
CA LEU A 318 27.09 0.55 -15.17
C LEU A 318 27.34 1.01 -16.62
N VAL A 319 28.59 0.98 -17.11
CA VAL A 319 28.98 1.42 -18.46
C VAL A 319 28.51 2.86 -18.75
N ILE A 320 28.83 3.79 -17.83
CA ILE A 320 28.52 5.22 -17.95
C ILE A 320 29.71 6.07 -17.49
N SER A 321 29.71 7.35 -17.81
CA SER A 321 30.77 8.25 -17.36
C SER A 321 30.71 8.53 -15.85
N VAL A 322 31.87 8.79 -15.23
CA VAL A 322 31.93 9.27 -13.83
C VAL A 322 31.13 10.54 -13.64
N HIS A 323 31.05 11.40 -14.66
CA HIS A 323 30.20 12.59 -14.63
C HIS A 323 28.71 12.23 -14.52
N THR A 324 28.24 11.25 -15.29
CA THR A 324 26.85 10.76 -15.25
C THR A 324 26.53 10.15 -13.88
N VAL A 325 27.47 9.39 -13.27
CA VAL A 325 27.28 8.89 -11.89
C VAL A 325 27.11 10.04 -10.90
N ARG A 326 27.90 11.12 -11.02
CA ARG A 326 27.75 12.30 -10.14
C ARG A 326 26.41 13.01 -10.33
N GLN A 327 25.91 13.07 -11.55
CA GLN A 327 24.56 13.62 -11.81
C GLN A 327 23.46 12.76 -11.15
N HIS A 328 23.56 11.43 -11.26
CA HIS A 328 22.64 10.53 -10.55
C HIS A 328 22.75 10.70 -9.03
N LEU A 329 23.97 10.79 -8.48
CA LEU A 329 24.18 11.03 -7.06
C LEU A 329 23.50 12.29 -6.58
N LYS A 330 23.62 13.40 -7.30
CA LYS A 330 22.95 14.66 -6.97
C LYS A 330 21.42 14.46 -6.93
N SER A 331 20.86 13.86 -7.97
CA SER A 331 19.42 13.59 -8.04
C SER A 331 18.94 12.66 -6.91
N ILE A 332 19.71 11.62 -6.59
CA ILE A 332 19.41 10.69 -5.49
C ILE A 332 19.42 11.44 -4.15
N PHE A 333 20.43 12.30 -3.91
CA PHE A 333 20.52 13.06 -2.67
C PHE A 333 19.37 14.04 -2.52
N ASP A 334 18.98 14.75 -3.58
CA ASP A 334 17.83 15.65 -3.60
C ASP A 334 16.52 14.89 -3.29
N LYS A 335 16.33 13.72 -3.91
CA LYS A 335 15.14 12.88 -3.72
C LYS A 335 15.07 12.25 -2.32
N ALA A 336 16.21 11.80 -1.81
CA ALA A 336 16.29 11.21 -0.48
C ALA A 336 16.35 12.28 0.63
N GLY A 337 16.50 13.57 0.32
CA GLY A 337 16.62 14.64 1.29
C GLY A 337 17.90 14.53 2.12
N VAL A 338 19.02 14.17 1.50
CA VAL A 338 20.34 14.03 2.14
C VAL A 338 21.38 14.88 1.40
N ARG A 339 22.54 15.09 2.02
CA ARG A 339 23.58 15.97 1.45
C ARG A 339 24.84 15.22 1.01
N SER A 340 24.98 13.99 1.42
CA SER A 340 26.19 13.20 1.12
C SER A 340 25.88 11.72 0.96
N ARG A 341 26.83 10.99 0.38
CA ARG A 341 26.80 9.53 0.29
C ARG A 341 26.70 8.89 1.68
N ARG A 342 27.46 9.41 2.66
CA ARG A 342 27.41 8.94 4.05
C ARG A 342 26.02 9.13 4.64
N ASP A 343 25.39 10.30 4.42
CA ASP A 343 24.05 10.58 4.92
C ASP A 343 23.00 9.67 4.26
N LEU A 344 23.17 9.35 2.96
CA LEU A 344 22.28 8.42 2.27
C LEU A 344 22.36 7.02 2.88
N VAL A 345 23.57 6.51 3.08
CA VAL A 345 23.79 5.20 3.72
C VAL A 345 23.24 5.20 5.14
N ALA A 346 23.57 6.24 5.92
CA ALA A 346 23.07 6.40 7.28
C ALA A 346 21.55 6.45 7.32
N LYS A 347 20.91 7.28 6.49
CA LYS A 347 19.45 7.40 6.44
C LYS A 347 18.77 6.07 6.12
N ILE A 348 19.23 5.37 5.08
CA ILE A 348 18.64 4.07 4.70
C ILE A 348 18.89 3.05 5.81
N PHE A 349 20.09 3.03 6.40
CA PHE A 349 20.43 2.10 7.47
C PHE A 349 19.63 2.37 8.74
N TYR A 350 19.69 3.60 9.29
CA TYR A 350 19.05 3.91 10.56
C TYR A 350 17.52 3.91 10.48
N SER A 351 16.94 4.42 9.40
CA SER A 351 15.48 4.45 9.28
C SER A 351 14.84 3.07 9.06
N HIS A 352 15.59 2.09 8.55
CA HIS A 352 14.97 0.86 8.06
C HIS A 352 15.66 -0.44 8.47
N TYR A 353 16.90 -0.40 8.96
CA TYR A 353 17.68 -1.60 9.29
C TYR A 353 18.26 -1.62 10.70
N GLU A 354 18.56 -0.47 11.30
CA GLU A 354 19.26 -0.39 12.59
C GLU A 354 18.46 -1.01 13.72
N THR A 355 17.17 -0.74 13.79
CA THR A 355 16.26 -1.27 14.81
C THR A 355 16.30 -2.80 14.86
N ARG A 356 16.33 -3.42 13.68
CA ARG A 356 16.45 -4.87 13.55
C ARG A 356 17.85 -5.39 13.91
N LEU A 357 18.89 -4.62 13.61
CA LEU A 357 20.25 -4.99 14.00
C LEU A 357 20.39 -5.00 15.52
N ARG A 358 19.91 -3.96 16.21
CA ARG A 358 19.90 -3.89 17.67
C ARG A 358 19.09 -5.01 18.31
N ASP A 359 17.89 -5.30 17.79
CA ASP A 359 17.08 -6.44 18.28
C ASP A 359 17.88 -7.75 18.17
N ASN A 360 18.52 -7.99 17.03
CA ASN A 360 19.30 -9.19 16.82
C ASN A 360 20.58 -9.24 17.68
N GLU A 361 21.21 -8.11 17.97
CA GLU A 361 22.33 -8.04 18.93
C GLU A 361 21.88 -8.40 20.33
N HIS A 362 20.80 -7.81 20.85
CA HIS A 362 20.23 -8.15 22.15
C HIS A 362 19.80 -9.62 22.21
N ARG A 363 19.14 -10.13 21.17
CA ARG A 363 18.72 -11.52 21.08
C ARG A 363 19.91 -12.49 21.10
N THR A 364 20.99 -12.14 20.41
CA THR A 364 22.21 -12.95 20.44
C THR A 364 22.83 -13.00 21.84
N LEU A 365 22.83 -11.85 22.53
CA LEU A 365 23.30 -11.77 23.91
C LEU A 365 22.42 -12.60 24.88
N ASP A 366 21.11 -12.63 24.63
CA ASP A 366 20.12 -13.38 25.39
C ASP A 366 20.03 -14.86 25.00
N GLY A 367 20.84 -15.33 24.03
CA GLY A 367 20.77 -16.69 23.50
C GLY A 367 19.50 -17.00 22.70
N LYS A 368 18.79 -15.98 22.21
CA LYS A 368 17.57 -16.12 21.40
C LYS A 368 17.92 -16.19 19.91
N PRO A 369 17.13 -16.90 19.09
CA PRO A 369 17.36 -16.94 17.64
C PRO A 369 17.19 -15.56 17.00
N VAL A 370 18.09 -15.21 16.08
CA VAL A 370 18.02 -13.96 15.31
C VAL A 370 16.82 -13.94 14.38
N ARG A 371 16.18 -12.76 14.21
CA ARG A 371 15.02 -12.60 13.34
C ARG A 371 15.44 -12.34 11.90
N GLY A 372 14.75 -12.99 10.97
CA GLY A 372 14.82 -12.71 9.54
C GLY A 372 16.03 -13.26 8.78
N GLY A 373 16.72 -14.21 9.33
CA GLY A 373 17.85 -14.88 8.68
C GLY A 373 19.10 -14.00 8.52
N PRO A 374 20.22 -14.56 8.05
CA PRO A 374 21.43 -13.77 7.80
C PRO A 374 21.16 -12.69 6.78
N MET A 375 21.71 -11.50 7.00
CA MET A 375 21.76 -10.49 5.94
C MET A 375 22.49 -11.11 4.76
N ALA A 376 21.86 -11.14 3.58
CA ALA A 376 22.55 -11.59 2.37
C ALA A 376 23.83 -10.77 2.19
N ARG A 377 24.96 -11.49 2.02
CA ARG A 377 26.25 -10.90 1.72
C ARG A 377 26.24 -10.25 0.35
#